data_e74d5644e5d00ab2faf843fe584b7cb1
#
_entry.id   e74d5644e5d00ab2faf843fe584b7cb1
#
_cell.length_a   1.000
_cell.length_b   1.000
_cell.length_c   1.000
_cell.angle_alpha   90.00
_cell.angle_beta   90.00
_cell.angle_gamma   90.00
#
_symmetry.space_group_name_H-M   'P 1'
#
loop_
_entity.id
_entity.type
_entity.pdbx_description
1 polymer ?
#
loop_
_entity_poly.entity_id
_entity_poly.type
_entity_poly.pdbx_seq_one_letter_code
_entity_poly.pdbx_strand_id
1 'polypeptide(L)'
;MCDPFRAMPAQGMRNMTASLVTPGSIIAKEGEHEHGEGTSLADGNIISTVVGYVHVNEGAISVSPSKPIVAPVVGDTVLCEVVKLNEKNGEAMILAVEGKPGSIQPQHLYGQFFVTGLVDRFMHQTSDALRRRDVCRAVVKEVEPVVRLDFRERDDCGVLHAICPPCGDTLQAELDGDWNVKCPTCGYQAYRALADNYGAGWAELDQGASALNNSGKRWGSAAEAMFAKGPAGRATFIAADVREDGRERTYFRFEGQGGGRGGGRQRAAPGTRLFVGGLPRDVGTDELSELFKSHGDMTDCVVLTDDAGVNRGFGFVTYAEKSMADAAIKALDGHRINGRRIGVRDADDDKKKGR
;
A
#
# COMPACT_ATOMS: atom_id res chain seq x y z
N MET A 1 -7.74 5.42 -39.75
CA MET A 1 -8.58 5.63 -38.56
C MET A 1 -9.39 4.37 -38.36
N CYS A 2 -8.91 3.44 -37.55
CA CYS A 2 -9.64 2.21 -37.22
C CYS A 2 -10.18 2.39 -35.80
N ASP A 3 -11.48 2.22 -35.67
CA ASP A 3 -12.21 2.29 -34.41
C ASP A 3 -11.90 1.02 -33.58
N PRO A 4 -11.24 1.13 -32.41
CA PRO A 4 -10.84 -0.03 -31.59
C PRO A 4 -11.98 -0.67 -30.80
N PHE A 5 -13.23 -0.17 -30.90
CA PHE A 5 -14.38 -0.69 -30.16
C PHE A 5 -15.29 -1.59 -31.00
N ARG A 6 -14.83 -2.12 -32.12
CA ARG A 6 -15.63 -3.07 -32.89
C ARG A 6 -15.60 -4.45 -32.24
N ALA A 7 -16.49 -4.65 -31.26
CA ALA A 7 -16.78 -5.97 -30.68
C ALA A 7 -17.18 -6.93 -31.84
N MET A 8 -16.55 -8.11 -31.86
CA MET A 8 -16.96 -9.18 -32.78
C MET A 8 -18.43 -9.57 -32.53
N PRO A 9 -19.26 -9.72 -33.56
CA PRO A 9 -20.62 -10.14 -33.35
C PRO A 9 -20.66 -11.62 -32.97
N ALA A 10 -21.23 -11.91 -31.79
CA ALA A 10 -21.64 -13.26 -31.43
C ALA A 10 -22.68 -13.74 -32.48
N GLN A 11 -22.35 -14.76 -33.23
CA GLN A 11 -23.24 -15.41 -34.16
C GLN A 11 -24.42 -16.01 -33.39
N GLY A 12 -25.63 -15.51 -33.62
CA GLY A 12 -26.87 -16.15 -33.17
C GLY A 12 -28.02 -15.26 -32.71
N MET A 13 -27.99 -13.94 -32.88
CA MET A 13 -29.13 -13.08 -32.53
C MET A 13 -30.03 -12.81 -33.76
N ARG A 14 -31.17 -13.48 -33.78
CA ARG A 14 -32.31 -13.09 -34.67
C ARG A 14 -32.98 -11.86 -34.05
N ASN A 15 -33.03 -10.80 -34.82
CA ASN A 15 -33.84 -9.57 -34.77
C ASN A 15 -34.87 -9.46 -33.62
N MET A 16 -34.50 -8.78 -32.56
CA MET A 16 -35.40 -7.93 -31.79
C MET A 16 -34.68 -6.59 -31.59
N THR A 17 -35.39 -5.49 -31.84
CA THR A 17 -34.93 -4.14 -31.53
C THR A 17 -34.63 -4.11 -30.01
N ALA A 18 -33.36 -4.18 -29.66
CA ALA A 18 -32.92 -4.17 -28.28
C ALA A 18 -33.29 -2.82 -27.67
N SER A 19 -34.44 -2.75 -26.98
CA SER A 19 -34.84 -1.55 -26.25
C SER A 19 -34.01 -1.46 -24.96
N LEU A 20 -33.35 -0.30 -24.77
CA LEU A 20 -32.68 0.02 -23.54
C LEU A 20 -33.74 0.24 -22.45
N VAL A 21 -33.61 -0.48 -21.33
CA VAL A 21 -34.51 -0.37 -20.17
C VAL A 21 -33.73 0.07 -18.94
N THR A 22 -34.43 0.63 -17.95
CA THR A 22 -33.90 1.06 -16.67
C THR A 22 -34.53 0.25 -15.53
N PRO A 23 -33.92 0.22 -14.36
CA PRO A 23 -34.50 -0.43 -13.19
C PRO A 23 -35.93 0.07 -12.94
N GLY A 24 -36.88 -0.88 -12.71
CA GLY A 24 -38.30 -0.60 -12.56
C GLY A 24 -39.10 -0.54 -13.86
N SER A 25 -38.45 -0.57 -15.03
CA SER A 25 -39.18 -0.67 -16.31
C SER A 25 -39.90 -2.02 -16.40
N ILE A 26 -41.22 -2.01 -16.71
CA ILE A 26 -41.99 -3.21 -16.98
C ILE A 26 -41.59 -3.74 -18.38
N ILE A 27 -41.15 -4.99 -18.44
CA ILE A 27 -40.67 -5.64 -19.68
C ILE A 27 -41.59 -6.75 -20.17
N ALA A 28 -42.36 -7.37 -19.25
CA ALA A 28 -43.37 -8.36 -19.59
C ALA A 28 -44.38 -8.50 -18.44
N LYS A 29 -45.50 -9.21 -18.66
CA LYS A 29 -46.41 -9.62 -17.59
C LYS A 29 -46.02 -10.99 -17.06
N GLU A 30 -46.33 -11.20 -15.79
CA GLU A 30 -46.18 -12.51 -15.17
C GLU A 30 -46.98 -13.58 -15.94
N GLY A 31 -46.33 -14.69 -16.24
CA GLY A 31 -46.94 -15.78 -17.04
C GLY A 31 -46.70 -15.70 -18.54
N GLU A 32 -46.26 -14.55 -19.10
CA GLU A 32 -45.86 -14.46 -20.52
C GLU A 32 -44.45 -15.06 -20.73
N HIS A 33 -43.57 -14.86 -19.78
CA HIS A 33 -42.20 -15.37 -19.77
C HIS A 33 -41.79 -15.79 -18.38
N GLU A 34 -40.78 -16.64 -18.27
CA GLU A 34 -40.06 -16.84 -17.02
C GLU A 34 -39.11 -15.67 -16.79
N HIS A 35 -38.98 -15.22 -15.52
CA HIS A 35 -38.05 -14.16 -15.21
C HIS A 35 -36.62 -14.70 -15.14
N GLY A 36 -35.73 -14.07 -15.89
CA GLY A 36 -34.33 -14.43 -16.00
C GLY A 36 -33.40 -13.43 -15.28
N GLU A 37 -32.13 -13.48 -15.62
CA GLU A 37 -31.10 -12.62 -15.07
C GLU A 37 -31.39 -11.13 -15.38
N GLY A 38 -31.14 -10.24 -14.39
CA GLY A 38 -31.39 -8.81 -14.53
C GLY A 38 -32.86 -8.41 -14.46
N THR A 39 -33.77 -9.33 -14.02
CA THR A 39 -35.20 -9.10 -13.88
C THR A 39 -35.72 -9.50 -12.50
N SER A 40 -36.89 -9.04 -12.13
CA SER A 40 -37.59 -9.41 -10.91
C SER A 40 -39.12 -9.36 -11.12
N LEU A 41 -39.86 -10.12 -10.31
CA LEU A 41 -41.33 -10.05 -10.27
C LEU A 41 -41.79 -8.96 -9.29
N ALA A 42 -42.65 -8.07 -9.75
CA ALA A 42 -43.29 -7.06 -8.92
C ALA A 42 -44.70 -6.75 -9.45
N ASP A 43 -45.68 -6.81 -8.59
CA ASP A 43 -47.10 -6.48 -8.88
C ASP A 43 -47.66 -7.14 -10.15
N GLY A 44 -47.37 -8.45 -10.34
CA GLY A 44 -47.80 -9.22 -11.49
C GLY A 44 -47.11 -8.85 -12.80
N ASN A 45 -46.00 -8.15 -12.75
CA ASN A 45 -45.17 -7.78 -13.91
C ASN A 45 -43.73 -8.26 -13.69
N ILE A 46 -43.05 -8.54 -14.77
CA ILE A 46 -41.61 -8.73 -14.83
C ILE A 46 -40.97 -7.35 -15.09
N ILE A 47 -40.16 -6.89 -14.13
CA ILE A 47 -39.48 -5.60 -14.22
C ILE A 47 -37.96 -5.79 -14.38
N SER A 48 -37.33 -4.82 -15.01
CA SER A 48 -35.86 -4.76 -15.06
C SER A 48 -35.30 -4.34 -13.70
N THR A 49 -34.20 -4.96 -13.26
CA THR A 49 -33.43 -4.57 -12.07
C THR A 49 -32.11 -3.85 -12.44
N VAL A 50 -31.76 -3.82 -13.71
CA VAL A 50 -30.51 -3.22 -14.23
C VAL A 50 -30.79 -2.30 -15.42
N VAL A 51 -29.87 -1.40 -15.70
CA VAL A 51 -29.86 -0.65 -16.97
C VAL A 51 -29.26 -1.55 -18.04
N GLY A 52 -30.02 -1.88 -19.07
CA GLY A 52 -29.54 -2.84 -20.09
C GLY A 52 -30.50 -3.07 -21.22
N TYR A 53 -30.24 -4.12 -21.96
CA TYR A 53 -31.01 -4.52 -23.13
C TYR A 53 -31.79 -5.79 -22.87
N VAL A 54 -33.07 -5.76 -23.21
CA VAL A 54 -33.98 -6.90 -23.05
C VAL A 54 -33.71 -7.95 -24.13
N HIS A 55 -33.65 -9.21 -23.72
CA HIS A 55 -33.61 -10.36 -24.62
C HIS A 55 -34.44 -11.51 -24.06
N VAL A 56 -34.96 -12.33 -24.94
CA VAL A 56 -35.71 -13.53 -24.60
C VAL A 56 -34.96 -14.74 -25.13
N ASN A 57 -34.69 -15.70 -24.23
CA ASN A 57 -34.01 -16.94 -24.57
C ASN A 57 -34.77 -18.12 -23.98
N GLU A 58 -35.16 -19.10 -24.81
CA GLU A 58 -35.84 -20.34 -24.39
C GLU A 58 -37.07 -20.11 -23.46
N GLY A 59 -37.80 -18.99 -23.70
CA GLY A 59 -38.99 -18.65 -22.91
C GLY A 59 -38.72 -17.79 -21.68
N ALA A 60 -37.48 -17.60 -21.27
CA ALA A 60 -37.09 -16.67 -20.18
C ALA A 60 -36.74 -15.28 -20.73
N ILE A 61 -37.29 -14.23 -20.08
CA ILE A 61 -36.96 -12.84 -20.40
C ILE A 61 -35.89 -12.34 -19.44
N SER A 62 -34.79 -11.80 -19.97
CA SER A 62 -33.64 -11.34 -19.25
C SER A 62 -33.22 -9.95 -19.72
N VAL A 63 -32.48 -9.24 -18.86
CA VAL A 63 -31.87 -7.95 -19.20
C VAL A 63 -30.36 -8.05 -19.05
N SER A 64 -29.65 -7.98 -20.16
CA SER A 64 -28.19 -7.87 -20.15
C SER A 64 -27.79 -6.45 -19.80
N PRO A 65 -26.97 -6.23 -18.76
CA PRO A 65 -26.51 -4.89 -18.43
C PRO A 65 -25.82 -4.21 -19.61
N SER A 66 -26.09 -2.91 -19.78
CA SER A 66 -25.44 -2.09 -20.82
C SER A 66 -23.91 -2.00 -20.61
N LYS A 67 -23.48 -2.14 -19.35
CA LYS A 67 -22.09 -2.35 -18.93
C LYS A 67 -22.04 -3.59 -18.05
N PRO A 68 -21.29 -4.63 -18.43
CA PRO A 68 -21.13 -5.82 -17.61
C PRO A 68 -20.57 -5.45 -16.24
N ILE A 69 -20.96 -6.21 -15.22
CA ILE A 69 -20.35 -6.11 -13.88
C ILE A 69 -19.18 -7.09 -13.86
N VAL A 70 -18.01 -6.58 -13.49
CA VAL A 70 -16.77 -7.35 -13.45
C VAL A 70 -16.34 -7.52 -11.99
N ALA A 71 -16.10 -8.77 -11.62
CA ALA A 71 -15.39 -9.10 -10.37
C ALA A 71 -13.94 -9.44 -10.72
N PRO A 72 -12.96 -8.81 -10.06
CA PRO A 72 -11.57 -9.22 -10.21
C PRO A 72 -11.37 -10.62 -9.63
N VAL A 73 -10.48 -11.39 -10.23
CA VAL A 73 -10.05 -12.71 -9.73
C VAL A 73 -8.55 -12.71 -9.50
N VAL A 74 -8.07 -13.68 -8.73
CA VAL A 74 -6.63 -13.84 -8.46
C VAL A 74 -5.86 -13.99 -9.77
N GLY A 75 -4.80 -13.22 -9.94
CA GLY A 75 -3.97 -13.18 -11.14
C GLY A 75 -4.40 -12.12 -12.17
N ASP A 76 -5.57 -11.51 -11.99
CA ASP A 76 -5.98 -10.38 -12.85
C ASP A 76 -5.03 -9.18 -12.66
N THR A 77 -4.84 -8.46 -13.74
CA THR A 77 -4.18 -7.15 -13.71
C THR A 77 -5.25 -6.06 -13.63
N VAL A 78 -5.08 -5.13 -12.73
CA VAL A 78 -6.02 -4.03 -12.51
C VAL A 78 -5.35 -2.67 -12.66
N LEU A 79 -6.10 -1.71 -13.18
CA LEU A 79 -5.80 -0.29 -13.06
C LEU A 79 -6.48 0.23 -11.81
N CYS A 80 -5.75 0.97 -11.00
CA CYS A 80 -6.28 1.48 -9.74
C CYS A 80 -5.71 2.87 -9.41
N GLU A 81 -6.48 3.65 -8.63
CA GLU A 81 -6.05 4.94 -8.10
C GLU A 81 -5.81 4.83 -6.59
N VAL A 82 -4.68 5.32 -6.12
CA VAL A 82 -4.34 5.34 -4.69
C VAL A 82 -5.24 6.33 -3.96
N VAL A 83 -6.08 5.84 -3.04
CA VAL A 83 -7.02 6.68 -2.29
C VAL A 83 -6.61 6.91 -0.85
N LYS A 84 -5.91 5.96 -0.24
CA LYS A 84 -5.47 6.06 1.15
C LYS A 84 -4.09 5.44 1.34
N LEU A 85 -3.27 6.14 2.13
CA LEU A 85 -1.96 5.68 2.54
C LEU A 85 -1.85 5.73 4.06
N ASN A 86 -1.46 4.62 4.65
CA ASN A 86 -1.01 4.51 6.03
C ASN A 86 0.46 4.08 6.02
N GLU A 87 1.09 4.03 7.18
CA GLU A 87 2.52 3.68 7.28
C GLU A 87 2.88 2.34 6.60
N LYS A 88 2.12 1.29 6.86
CA LYS A 88 2.43 -0.08 6.40
C LYS A 88 1.50 -0.63 5.32
N ASN A 89 0.37 0.00 5.09
CA ASN A 89 -0.63 -0.40 4.11
C ASN A 89 -1.30 0.79 3.45
N GLY A 90 -2.04 0.53 2.39
CA GLY A 90 -2.87 1.52 1.73
C GLY A 90 -4.05 0.88 1.05
N GLU A 91 -4.90 1.73 0.48
CA GLU A 91 -6.07 1.33 -0.30
C GLU A 91 -6.03 2.03 -1.65
N ALA A 92 -6.40 1.31 -2.69
CA ALA A 92 -6.57 1.83 -4.03
C ALA A 92 -7.96 1.49 -4.56
N MET A 93 -8.58 2.43 -5.25
CA MET A 93 -9.83 2.22 -5.95
C MET A 93 -9.54 1.56 -7.30
N ILE A 94 -10.14 0.42 -7.55
CA ILE A 94 -10.00 -0.32 -8.81
C ILE A 94 -10.85 0.39 -9.88
N LEU A 95 -10.20 0.86 -10.92
CA LEU A 95 -10.83 1.58 -12.03
C LEU A 95 -11.26 0.63 -13.14
N ALA A 96 -10.44 -0.38 -13.42
CA ALA A 96 -10.68 -1.37 -14.45
C ALA A 96 -9.91 -2.66 -14.17
N VAL A 97 -10.42 -3.78 -14.70
CA VAL A 97 -9.68 -5.04 -14.84
C VAL A 97 -9.25 -5.15 -16.30
N GLU A 98 -7.96 -5.30 -16.54
CA GLU A 98 -7.42 -5.39 -17.90
C GLU A 98 -8.01 -6.61 -18.64
N GLY A 99 -8.40 -6.41 -19.90
CA GLY A 99 -9.04 -7.45 -20.71
C GLY A 99 -10.49 -7.78 -20.35
N LYS A 100 -11.05 -7.17 -19.31
CA LYS A 100 -12.45 -7.39 -18.87
C LYS A 100 -13.21 -6.06 -18.85
N PRO A 101 -13.81 -5.63 -19.97
CA PRO A 101 -14.55 -4.38 -19.99
C PRO A 101 -15.81 -4.47 -19.13
N GLY A 102 -16.06 -3.44 -18.32
CA GLY A 102 -17.24 -3.38 -17.46
C GLY A 102 -17.07 -2.49 -16.25
N SER A 103 -18.09 -2.46 -15.40
CA SER A 103 -18.07 -1.76 -14.13
C SER A 103 -17.61 -2.71 -13.01
N ILE A 104 -16.76 -2.25 -12.14
CA ILE A 104 -16.29 -3.08 -11.02
C ILE A 104 -17.43 -3.32 -10.04
N GLN A 105 -17.56 -4.56 -9.60
CA GLN A 105 -18.53 -4.96 -8.59
C GLN A 105 -18.31 -4.17 -7.29
N PRO A 106 -19.35 -3.57 -6.66
CA PRO A 106 -19.19 -2.65 -5.55
C PRO A 106 -18.35 -3.18 -4.38
N GLN A 107 -18.51 -4.46 -4.03
CA GLN A 107 -17.73 -5.08 -2.96
C GLN A 107 -16.23 -5.23 -3.26
N HIS A 108 -15.84 -5.18 -4.53
CA HIS A 108 -14.46 -5.29 -4.99
C HIS A 108 -13.91 -3.97 -5.53
N LEU A 109 -14.61 -2.85 -5.26
CA LEU A 109 -14.21 -1.54 -5.76
C LEU A 109 -12.87 -1.06 -5.16
N TYR A 110 -12.53 -1.51 -3.95
CA TYR A 110 -11.31 -1.13 -3.26
C TYR A 110 -10.41 -2.34 -3.04
N GLY A 111 -9.14 -2.18 -3.38
CA GLY A 111 -8.09 -3.14 -3.10
C GLY A 111 -7.12 -2.60 -2.06
N GLN A 112 -6.66 -3.48 -1.17
CA GLN A 112 -5.64 -3.17 -0.17
C GLN A 112 -4.27 -3.64 -0.64
N PHE A 113 -3.24 -2.89 -0.27
CA PHE A 113 -1.85 -3.25 -0.50
C PHE A 113 -1.00 -2.99 0.73
N PHE A 114 0.12 -3.68 0.81
CA PHE A 114 1.10 -3.53 1.88
C PHE A 114 2.40 -2.92 1.34
N VAL A 115 3.13 -2.27 2.22
CA VAL A 115 4.46 -1.69 1.90
C VAL A 115 5.41 -2.73 1.28
N THR A 116 5.30 -3.99 1.69
CA THR A 116 6.11 -5.11 1.18
C THR A 116 5.76 -5.56 -0.23
N GLY A 117 4.59 -5.17 -0.74
CA GLY A 117 4.13 -5.47 -2.10
C GLY A 117 4.36 -4.34 -3.11
N LEU A 118 5.06 -3.26 -2.73
CA LEU A 118 5.26 -2.11 -3.61
C LEU A 118 6.49 -2.25 -4.50
N VAL A 119 7.61 -2.63 -3.92
CA VAL A 119 8.90 -2.78 -4.61
C VAL A 119 9.71 -3.91 -4.00
N ASP A 120 10.67 -4.43 -4.76
CA ASP A 120 11.58 -5.47 -4.29
C ASP A 120 12.73 -4.90 -3.45
N ARG A 121 12.40 -3.98 -2.55
CA ARG A 121 13.34 -3.31 -1.64
C ARG A 121 12.67 -3.11 -0.29
N PHE A 122 13.45 -2.95 0.77
CA PHE A 122 12.89 -2.55 2.05
C PHE A 122 12.41 -1.10 1.98
N MET A 123 11.14 -0.88 2.29
CA MET A 123 10.55 0.44 2.42
C MET A 123 10.03 0.67 3.83
N HIS A 124 10.19 1.87 4.32
CA HIS A 124 9.75 2.23 5.66
C HIS A 124 8.23 2.41 5.70
N GLN A 125 7.69 3.13 4.75
CA GLN A 125 6.27 3.47 4.67
C GLN A 125 5.77 3.51 3.22
N THR A 126 4.47 3.35 3.03
CA THR A 126 3.86 3.33 1.70
C THR A 126 4.03 4.65 0.96
N SER A 127 4.03 5.77 1.68
CA SER A 127 4.24 7.09 1.11
C SER A 127 5.65 7.34 0.56
N ASP A 128 6.60 6.45 0.80
CA ASP A 128 7.92 6.52 0.18
C ASP A 128 7.89 6.13 -1.31
N ALA A 129 6.87 5.38 -1.75
CA ALA A 129 6.75 4.89 -3.12
C ALA A 129 5.53 5.41 -3.87
N LEU A 130 4.48 5.79 -3.16
CA LEU A 130 3.19 6.18 -3.71
C LEU A 130 2.70 7.50 -3.11
N ARG A 131 1.82 8.17 -3.82
CA ARG A 131 1.02 9.28 -3.29
C ARG A 131 -0.44 9.05 -3.59
N ARG A 132 -1.31 9.70 -2.83
CA ARG A 132 -2.74 9.73 -3.15
C ARG A 132 -2.94 10.31 -4.54
N ARG A 133 -3.86 9.70 -5.30
CA ARG A 133 -4.17 10.00 -6.70
C ARG A 133 -3.13 9.54 -7.72
N ASP A 134 -2.08 8.84 -7.30
CA ASP A 134 -1.28 8.10 -8.26
C ASP A 134 -2.14 7.00 -8.89
N VAL A 135 -2.08 6.92 -10.21
CA VAL A 135 -2.75 5.86 -10.96
C VAL A 135 -1.74 4.76 -11.23
N CYS A 136 -2.12 3.54 -10.89
CA CYS A 136 -1.22 2.42 -10.84
C CYS A 136 -1.78 1.20 -11.57
N ARG A 137 -0.88 0.31 -11.99
CA ARG A 137 -1.18 -1.06 -12.39
C ARG A 137 -0.73 -2.01 -11.29
N ALA A 138 -1.57 -2.98 -10.96
CA ALA A 138 -1.26 -3.98 -9.93
C ALA A 138 -1.84 -5.34 -10.30
N VAL A 139 -1.30 -6.41 -9.71
CA VAL A 139 -1.83 -7.77 -9.82
C VAL A 139 -2.69 -8.09 -8.60
N VAL A 140 -3.83 -8.73 -8.81
CA VAL A 140 -4.70 -9.22 -7.74
C VAL A 140 -4.13 -10.50 -7.15
N LYS A 141 -3.79 -10.50 -5.87
CA LYS A 141 -3.24 -11.66 -5.14
C LYS A 141 -4.29 -12.45 -4.37
N GLU A 142 -5.25 -11.76 -3.82
CA GLU A 142 -6.36 -12.33 -3.05
C GLU A 142 -7.63 -11.52 -3.37
N VAL A 143 -8.80 -12.15 -3.24
CA VAL A 143 -10.09 -11.50 -3.47
C VAL A 143 -10.92 -11.46 -2.18
N GLU A 144 -10.75 -12.45 -1.32
CA GLU A 144 -11.46 -12.58 -0.05
C GLU A 144 -10.48 -12.66 1.13
N PRO A 145 -10.79 -12.03 2.29
CA PRO A 145 -11.99 -11.25 2.59
C PRO A 145 -11.98 -9.84 1.97
N VAL A 146 -10.85 -9.39 1.41
CA VAL A 146 -10.67 -8.13 0.70
C VAL A 146 -9.73 -8.32 -0.48
N VAL A 147 -9.93 -7.56 -1.54
CA VAL A 147 -9.04 -7.59 -2.69
C VAL A 147 -7.64 -7.12 -2.25
N ARG A 148 -6.62 -7.97 -2.48
CA ARG A 148 -5.22 -7.63 -2.23
C ARG A 148 -4.46 -7.39 -3.52
N LEU A 149 -3.73 -6.28 -3.55
CA LEU A 149 -2.97 -5.83 -4.70
C LEU A 149 -1.46 -5.94 -4.44
N ASP A 150 -0.72 -6.39 -5.44
CA ASP A 150 0.75 -6.42 -5.47
C ASP A 150 1.25 -5.64 -6.69
N PHE A 151 2.18 -4.71 -6.47
CA PHE A 151 2.77 -3.86 -7.49
C PHE A 151 4.15 -4.36 -7.93
N ARG A 152 4.67 -5.36 -7.25
CA ARG A 152 6.04 -5.84 -7.36
C ARG A 152 6.19 -7.02 -8.31
N GLU A 153 5.10 -7.73 -8.58
CA GLU A 153 5.14 -9.03 -9.26
C GLU A 153 5.67 -8.96 -10.68
N ARG A 154 5.40 -7.84 -11.36
CA ARG A 154 5.81 -7.61 -12.74
C ARG A 154 6.37 -6.20 -12.90
N ASP A 155 7.29 -6.02 -13.85
CA ASP A 155 7.94 -4.74 -14.11
C ASP A 155 6.99 -3.68 -14.69
N ASP A 156 5.92 -4.11 -15.37
CA ASP A 156 4.85 -3.24 -15.88
C ASP A 156 3.82 -2.84 -14.80
N CYS A 157 3.93 -3.39 -13.58
CA CYS A 157 3.17 -2.97 -12.41
C CYS A 157 3.87 -1.82 -11.68
N GLY A 158 3.09 -0.97 -11.05
CA GLY A 158 3.56 0.24 -10.38
C GLY A 158 2.77 1.48 -10.80
N VAL A 159 3.34 2.64 -10.57
CA VAL A 159 2.72 3.92 -10.93
C VAL A 159 2.84 4.15 -12.44
N LEU A 160 1.71 4.40 -13.08
CA LEU A 160 1.59 4.71 -14.51
C LEU A 160 1.49 6.22 -14.75
N HIS A 161 0.86 6.93 -13.81
CA HIS A 161 0.63 8.35 -13.88
C HIS A 161 0.62 8.95 -12.48
N ALA A 162 1.34 10.04 -12.28
CA ALA A 162 1.42 10.76 -11.02
C ALA A 162 1.23 12.26 -11.21
N ILE A 163 0.58 12.88 -10.24
CA ILE A 163 0.32 14.31 -10.22
C ILE A 163 1.25 14.98 -9.21
N CYS A 164 1.77 16.12 -9.56
CA CYS A 164 2.61 16.94 -8.69
C CYS A 164 1.80 17.44 -7.48
N PRO A 165 2.15 17.11 -6.23
CA PRO A 165 1.39 17.54 -5.07
C PRO A 165 1.36 19.07 -4.87
N PRO A 166 2.46 19.83 -5.16
CA PRO A 166 2.46 21.28 -5.04
C PRO A 166 1.62 22.02 -6.07
N CYS A 167 1.66 21.66 -7.35
CA CYS A 167 1.06 22.47 -8.42
C CYS A 167 -0.03 21.76 -9.25
N GLY A 168 -0.18 20.44 -9.07
CA GLY A 168 -1.21 19.67 -9.77
C GLY A 168 -0.86 19.24 -11.20
N ASP A 169 0.34 19.59 -11.69
CA ASP A 169 0.77 19.19 -13.02
C ASP A 169 1.24 17.72 -13.06
N THR A 170 1.31 17.14 -14.26
CA THR A 170 1.79 15.77 -14.43
C THR A 170 3.28 15.67 -14.18
N LEU A 171 3.68 14.71 -13.34
CA LEU A 171 5.09 14.40 -13.13
C LEU A 171 5.64 13.63 -14.34
N GLN A 172 6.84 14.01 -14.77
CA GLN A 172 7.58 13.33 -15.82
C GLN A 172 8.64 12.40 -15.23
N ALA A 173 8.91 11.29 -15.90
CA ALA A 173 10.01 10.41 -15.52
C ALA A 173 11.35 11.11 -15.73
N GLU A 174 12.25 11.00 -14.76
CA GLU A 174 13.59 11.53 -14.80
C GLU A 174 14.59 10.38 -14.67
N LEU A 175 15.24 10.01 -15.78
CA LEU A 175 16.11 8.83 -15.83
C LEU A 175 17.54 9.14 -15.37
N ASP A 176 18.00 10.35 -15.64
CA ASP A 176 19.38 10.79 -15.41
C ASP A 176 19.51 11.65 -14.13
N GLY A 177 18.39 11.93 -13.46
CA GLY A 177 18.35 12.71 -12.23
C GLY A 177 18.60 11.90 -10.97
N ASP A 178 18.71 12.62 -9.87
CA ASP A 178 18.84 12.02 -8.53
C ASP A 178 17.54 11.33 -8.07
N TRP A 179 16.40 11.74 -8.61
CA TRP A 179 15.06 11.24 -8.34
C TRP A 179 14.48 10.58 -9.59
N ASN A 180 13.38 9.85 -9.48
CA ASN A 180 12.83 9.19 -10.65
C ASN A 180 11.61 9.89 -11.28
N VAL A 181 11.09 10.93 -10.64
CA VAL A 181 10.08 11.81 -11.23
C VAL A 181 10.37 13.27 -10.91
N LYS A 182 10.06 14.13 -11.88
CA LYS A 182 10.20 15.60 -11.77
C LYS A 182 8.98 16.31 -12.34
N CYS A 183 8.57 17.39 -11.67
CA CYS A 183 7.57 18.29 -12.21
C CYS A 183 8.20 19.32 -13.15
N PRO A 184 7.74 19.42 -14.41
CA PRO A 184 8.29 20.39 -15.35
C PRO A 184 7.95 21.85 -14.97
N THR A 185 6.85 22.04 -14.24
CA THR A 185 6.32 23.38 -13.90
C THR A 185 6.93 23.97 -12.65
N CYS A 186 7.06 23.19 -11.56
CA CYS A 186 7.50 23.74 -10.27
C CYS A 186 8.81 23.10 -9.75
N GLY A 187 9.45 22.24 -10.54
CA GLY A 187 10.71 21.58 -10.18
C GLY A 187 10.63 20.59 -9.02
N TYR A 188 9.42 20.24 -8.55
CA TYR A 188 9.25 19.22 -7.52
C TYR A 188 9.80 17.88 -8.01
N GLN A 189 10.62 17.24 -7.19
CA GLN A 189 11.23 15.95 -7.46
C GLN A 189 10.84 14.96 -6.37
N ALA A 190 10.63 13.70 -6.74
CA ALA A 190 10.24 12.66 -5.79
C ALA A 190 10.51 11.26 -6.32
N TYR A 191 10.30 10.27 -5.45
CA TYR A 191 10.23 8.88 -5.84
C TYR A 191 8.79 8.42 -6.00
N ARG A 192 8.62 7.55 -6.98
CA ARG A 192 7.45 6.71 -7.14
C ARG A 192 7.89 5.29 -7.49
N ALA A 193 7.13 4.29 -7.09
CA ALA A 193 7.29 2.92 -7.59
C ALA A 193 6.77 2.86 -9.03
N LEU A 194 7.57 3.32 -9.99
CA LEU A 194 7.15 3.45 -11.38
C LEU A 194 6.97 2.08 -12.03
N ALA A 195 5.93 1.96 -12.85
CA ALA A 195 5.87 0.94 -13.88
C ALA A 195 6.87 1.26 -14.99
N ASP A 196 7.38 0.25 -15.69
CA ASP A 196 8.34 0.46 -16.80
C ASP A 196 7.75 1.24 -17.99
N ASN A 197 6.42 1.27 -18.11
CA ASN A 197 5.69 2.08 -19.09
C ASN A 197 5.08 3.38 -18.49
N TYR A 198 5.65 3.92 -17.43
CA TYR A 198 5.22 5.19 -16.85
C TYR A 198 5.19 6.31 -17.88
N GLY A 199 4.10 7.09 -17.88
CA GLY A 199 3.92 8.23 -18.78
C GLY A 199 3.46 7.86 -20.19
N ALA A 200 3.40 6.57 -20.56
CA ALA A 200 2.67 6.14 -21.73
C ALA A 200 1.18 6.45 -21.51
N GLY A 201 0.53 7.07 -22.49
CA GLY A 201 -0.90 7.39 -22.38
C GLY A 201 -1.74 6.13 -22.18
N TRP A 202 -2.98 6.29 -21.69
CA TRP A 202 -3.92 5.17 -21.48
C TRP A 202 -4.15 4.31 -22.71
N ALA A 203 -4.07 4.93 -23.90
CA ALA A 203 -4.26 4.24 -25.18
C ALA A 203 -3.03 3.41 -25.62
N GLU A 204 -1.88 3.63 -25.01
CA GLU A 204 -0.60 3.02 -25.36
C GLU A 204 -0.13 1.99 -24.34
N LEU A 205 -0.90 1.75 -23.28
CA LEU A 205 -0.56 0.78 -22.24
C LEU A 205 -0.34 -0.63 -22.78
N ASP A 206 -1.01 -0.97 -23.89
CA ASP A 206 -0.87 -2.27 -24.55
C ASP A 206 0.30 -2.32 -25.56
N GLN A 207 0.96 -1.20 -25.85
CA GLN A 207 1.97 -1.12 -26.90
C GLN A 207 3.40 -1.23 -26.41
N GLY A 208 3.61 -1.40 -25.12
CA GLY A 208 4.95 -1.67 -24.55
C GLY A 208 5.97 -0.55 -24.75
N ALA A 209 5.51 0.68 -25.00
CA ALA A 209 6.39 1.85 -25.03
C ALA A 209 6.87 2.15 -23.61
N SER A 210 7.95 1.51 -23.21
CA SER A 210 8.61 1.77 -21.94
C SER A 210 9.25 3.14 -21.94
N ALA A 211 8.71 4.08 -21.19
CA ALA A 211 9.37 5.37 -20.96
C ALA A 211 10.72 5.19 -20.25
N LEU A 212 10.90 4.08 -19.54
CA LEU A 212 12.08 3.80 -18.74
C LEU A 212 13.07 2.86 -19.41
N ASN A 213 12.67 2.17 -20.46
CA ASN A 213 13.50 1.28 -21.30
C ASN A 213 14.50 0.38 -20.55
N ASN A 214 14.27 0.15 -19.25
CA ASN A 214 15.18 -0.51 -18.34
C ASN A 214 14.39 -1.44 -17.43
N SER A 215 14.25 -2.68 -17.83
CA SER A 215 13.85 -3.74 -16.91
C SER A 215 14.70 -3.66 -15.64
N GLY A 216 14.09 -3.33 -14.53
CA GLY A 216 14.71 -3.35 -13.21
C GLY A 216 15.29 -2.03 -12.68
N LYS A 217 15.45 -0.97 -13.47
CA LYS A 217 15.88 0.35 -12.97
C LYS A 217 14.68 1.30 -12.82
N ARG A 218 13.93 1.13 -11.79
CA ARG A 218 12.82 2.03 -11.43
C ARG A 218 13.28 3.35 -10.78
N TRP A 219 14.59 3.53 -10.63
CA TRP A 219 15.18 4.57 -9.79
C TRP A 219 16.38 5.21 -10.45
N GLY A 220 16.60 6.51 -10.20
CA GLY A 220 17.81 7.21 -10.56
C GLY A 220 19.03 6.79 -9.72
N SER A 221 20.22 7.25 -10.09
CA SER A 221 21.49 6.87 -9.45
C SER A 221 21.57 7.21 -7.96
N ALA A 222 21.02 8.34 -7.53
CA ALA A 222 21.00 8.70 -6.10
C ALA A 222 20.07 7.79 -5.31
N ALA A 223 18.93 7.36 -5.90
CA ALA A 223 18.06 6.38 -5.27
C ALA A 223 18.73 5.03 -5.11
N GLU A 224 19.44 4.55 -6.13
CA GLU A 224 20.23 3.32 -6.02
C GLU A 224 21.32 3.42 -4.95
N ALA A 225 21.95 4.58 -4.79
CA ALA A 225 22.91 4.83 -3.71
C ALA A 225 22.24 4.81 -2.33
N MET A 226 21.00 5.34 -2.21
CA MET A 226 20.22 5.28 -0.97
C MET A 226 19.74 3.86 -0.64
N PHE A 227 19.53 3.02 -1.65
CA PHE A 227 19.24 1.59 -1.47
C PHE A 227 20.47 0.76 -1.13
N ALA A 228 21.64 1.39 -0.96
CA ALA A 228 22.86 0.68 -0.63
C ALA A 228 22.62 -0.30 0.54
N LYS A 229 23.18 -1.50 0.41
CA LYS A 229 23.04 -2.56 1.40
C LYS A 229 23.63 -2.08 2.72
N GLY A 230 22.78 -1.96 3.74
CA GLY A 230 23.22 -1.74 5.11
C GLY A 230 24.04 -2.92 5.65
N PRO A 231 24.58 -2.82 6.88
CA PRO A 231 25.45 -3.82 7.49
C PRO A 231 24.92 -5.25 7.50
N ALA A 232 23.61 -5.43 7.42
CA ALA A 232 22.95 -6.74 7.37
C ALA A 232 22.61 -7.22 5.94
N GLY A 233 23.15 -6.59 4.90
CA GLY A 233 22.82 -6.89 3.51
C GLY A 233 21.41 -6.49 3.08
N ARG A 234 20.71 -5.70 3.90
CA ARG A 234 19.40 -5.14 3.58
C ARG A 234 19.55 -3.76 2.99
N ALA A 235 18.97 -3.55 1.84
CA ALA A 235 18.84 -2.20 1.31
C ALA A 235 17.81 -1.43 2.13
N THR A 236 18.16 -0.22 2.56
CA THR A 236 17.26 0.67 3.28
C THR A 236 16.96 1.84 2.37
N PHE A 237 15.69 2.06 2.09
CA PHE A 237 15.24 3.19 1.29
C PHE A 237 14.52 4.22 2.15
N ILE A 238 14.79 5.47 1.84
CA ILE A 238 14.10 6.62 2.42
C ILE A 238 13.76 7.55 1.28
N ALA A 239 12.48 7.75 1.02
CA ALA A 239 12.05 8.74 0.07
C ALA A 239 11.99 10.12 0.71
N ALA A 240 12.50 11.10 0.00
CA ALA A 240 12.28 12.50 0.30
C ALA A 240 11.67 13.18 -0.93
N ASP A 241 10.83 14.16 -0.71
CA ASP A 241 10.32 15.03 -1.75
C ASP A 241 11.18 16.30 -1.76
N VAL A 242 11.75 16.64 -2.91
CA VAL A 242 12.64 17.80 -3.07
C VAL A 242 12.01 18.81 -4.04
N ARG A 243 12.15 20.09 -3.73
CA ARG A 243 11.75 21.19 -4.61
C ARG A 243 12.99 21.92 -5.11
N GLU A 244 12.90 22.58 -6.27
CA GLU A 244 14.00 23.40 -6.83
C GLU A 244 14.48 24.50 -5.87
N ASP A 245 13.58 24.99 -4.97
CA ASP A 245 13.92 25.98 -3.94
C ASP A 245 14.70 25.38 -2.75
N GLY A 246 15.12 24.12 -2.83
CA GLY A 246 15.89 23.42 -1.80
C GLY A 246 15.12 23.09 -0.53
N ARG A 247 13.79 23.24 -0.53
CA ARG A 247 12.96 22.84 0.62
C ARG A 247 12.75 21.34 0.62
N GLU A 248 13.58 20.66 1.38
CA GLU A 248 13.39 19.24 1.68
C GLU A 248 12.20 19.06 2.61
N ARG A 249 11.30 18.14 2.27
CA ARG A 249 10.33 17.63 3.23
C ARG A 249 10.93 16.44 3.94
N THR A 250 11.15 16.61 5.22
CA THR A 250 11.49 15.62 6.25
C THR A 250 12.22 14.38 5.75
N TYR A 251 13.50 14.43 5.85
CA TYR A 251 14.42 13.37 5.53
C TYR A 251 14.57 12.44 6.73
N PHE A 252 14.25 11.17 6.57
CA PHE A 252 14.60 10.14 7.57
C PHE A 252 15.66 9.22 7.00
N ARG A 253 16.89 9.39 7.40
CA ARG A 253 17.97 8.46 7.11
C ARG A 253 18.07 7.45 8.26
N PHE A 254 17.68 6.21 8.02
CA PHE A 254 18.00 5.12 8.92
C PHE A 254 19.40 4.59 8.59
N GLU A 255 20.41 5.13 9.22
CA GLU A 255 21.69 4.44 9.27
C GLU A 255 21.52 3.20 10.13
N GLY A 256 21.34 2.08 9.46
CA GLY A 256 21.71 0.74 9.81
C GLY A 256 21.62 0.23 11.25
N GLN A 257 20.76 0.76 12.11
CA GLN A 257 20.35 0.02 13.29
C GLN A 257 18.96 -0.56 13.03
N GLY A 258 18.95 -1.85 12.78
CA GLY A 258 17.78 -2.61 12.38
C GLY A 258 16.64 -2.59 13.40
N GLY A 259 15.88 -1.51 13.39
CA GLY A 259 14.56 -1.43 13.98
C GLY A 259 13.47 -1.93 13.05
N GLY A 260 13.74 -2.95 12.22
CA GLY A 260 12.74 -3.58 11.36
C GLY A 260 11.72 -4.36 12.18
N ARG A 261 10.55 -3.79 12.42
CA ARG A 261 9.35 -4.55 12.74
C ARG A 261 8.91 -5.35 11.51
N GLY A 262 9.63 -6.47 11.22
CA GLY A 262 9.24 -7.30 10.08
C GLY A 262 10.28 -8.31 9.62
N GLY A 263 11.52 -8.23 10.06
CA GLY A 263 12.44 -9.36 10.00
C GLY A 263 12.43 -9.98 11.38
N GLY A 264 12.25 -11.30 11.49
CA GLY A 264 12.18 -11.98 12.77
C GLY A 264 13.15 -11.40 13.77
N ARG A 265 12.64 -10.67 14.75
CA ARG A 265 13.39 -10.44 15.99
C ARG A 265 13.87 -11.81 16.37
N GLN A 266 15.19 -12.06 16.36
CA GLN A 266 15.70 -13.03 17.31
C GLN A 266 15.06 -12.58 18.62
N ARG A 267 14.06 -13.36 19.07
CA ARG A 267 13.45 -13.12 20.37
C ARG A 267 14.63 -13.01 21.31
N ALA A 268 14.76 -11.85 21.97
CA ALA A 268 15.66 -11.72 23.08
C ALA A 268 15.46 -12.97 23.95
N ALA A 269 16.51 -13.62 24.34
CA ALA A 269 16.38 -14.79 25.18
C ALA A 269 15.45 -14.44 26.35
N PRO A 270 14.58 -15.33 26.80
CA PRO A 270 13.64 -15.00 27.87
C PRO A 270 14.36 -14.42 29.07
N GLY A 271 13.89 -13.25 29.55
CA GLY A 271 14.47 -12.57 30.70
C GLY A 271 15.70 -11.69 30.41
N THR A 272 16.07 -11.46 29.15
CA THR A 272 17.17 -10.55 28.80
C THR A 272 16.70 -9.14 28.46
N ARG A 273 15.40 -8.93 28.24
CA ARG A 273 14.82 -7.64 27.90
C ARG A 273 14.14 -7.02 29.10
N LEU A 274 14.55 -5.81 29.43
CA LEU A 274 14.05 -5.04 30.56
C LEU A 274 13.10 -3.94 30.08
N PHE A 275 12.03 -3.72 30.85
CA PHE A 275 11.20 -2.53 30.76
C PHE A 275 11.69 -1.53 31.81
N VAL A 276 11.92 -0.30 31.39
CA VAL A 276 12.31 0.82 32.26
C VAL A 276 11.21 1.87 32.20
N GLY A 277 10.48 2.04 33.28
CA GLY A 277 9.38 3.01 33.39
C GLY A 277 9.72 4.15 34.34
N GLY A 278 8.94 5.23 34.30
CA GLY A 278 9.15 6.40 35.16
C GLY A 278 10.28 7.32 34.71
N LEU A 279 10.75 7.19 33.46
CA LEU A 279 11.81 8.04 32.93
C LEU A 279 11.35 9.51 32.89
N PRO A 280 12.23 10.45 33.34
CA PRO A 280 12.02 11.87 33.11
C PRO A 280 11.92 12.20 31.63
N ARG A 281 11.14 13.21 31.27
CA ARG A 281 10.89 13.58 29.87
C ARG A 281 12.11 14.09 29.10
N ASP A 282 13.11 14.54 29.82
CA ASP A 282 14.39 15.06 29.32
C ASP A 282 15.46 13.97 29.10
N VAL A 283 15.21 12.74 29.58
CA VAL A 283 16.14 11.61 29.41
C VAL A 283 16.02 11.00 28.02
N GLY A 284 17.14 11.00 27.30
CA GLY A 284 17.27 10.38 25.98
C GLY A 284 17.77 8.94 26.02
N THR A 285 17.85 8.33 24.85
CA THR A 285 18.37 6.96 24.68
C THR A 285 19.84 6.86 25.10
N ASP A 286 20.64 7.89 24.83
CA ASP A 286 22.08 7.90 25.15
C ASP A 286 22.31 7.91 26.65
N GLU A 287 21.59 8.74 27.38
CA GLU A 287 21.67 8.83 28.84
C GLU A 287 21.22 7.53 29.52
N LEU A 288 20.14 6.93 29.02
CA LEU A 288 19.68 5.62 29.47
C LEU A 288 20.74 4.53 29.20
N SER A 289 21.31 4.54 27.99
CA SER A 289 22.33 3.60 27.56
C SER A 289 23.58 3.68 28.44
N GLU A 290 24.06 4.88 28.76
CA GLU A 290 25.22 5.11 29.67
C GLU A 290 24.99 4.52 31.07
N LEU A 291 23.80 4.72 31.62
CA LEU A 291 23.44 4.20 32.94
C LEU A 291 23.45 2.67 32.98
N PHE A 292 22.95 2.02 31.91
CA PHE A 292 22.80 0.56 31.88
C PHE A 292 24.06 -0.17 31.41
N LYS A 293 24.96 0.48 30.65
CA LYS A 293 26.24 -0.10 30.17
C LYS A 293 27.13 -0.64 31.31
N SER A 294 27.07 -0.03 32.47
CA SER A 294 27.87 -0.46 33.61
C SER A 294 27.51 -1.84 34.19
N HIS A 295 26.37 -2.40 33.75
CA HIS A 295 25.84 -3.67 34.26
C HIS A 295 25.99 -4.86 33.31
N GLY A 296 26.58 -4.67 32.14
CA GLY A 296 26.87 -5.74 31.16
C GLY A 296 26.74 -5.33 29.70
N ASP A 297 26.98 -6.28 28.81
CA ASP A 297 26.92 -6.08 27.38
C ASP A 297 25.47 -5.93 26.93
N MET A 298 25.10 -4.71 26.52
CA MET A 298 23.79 -4.41 25.97
C MET A 298 23.74 -4.68 24.48
N THR A 299 22.68 -5.34 24.04
CA THR A 299 22.40 -5.60 22.61
C THR A 299 21.43 -4.59 22.03
N ASP A 300 20.60 -3.93 22.86
CA ASP A 300 19.62 -2.94 22.40
C ASP A 300 19.24 -1.99 23.57
N CYS A 301 19.05 -0.70 23.24
CA CYS A 301 18.54 0.29 24.19
C CYS A 301 17.68 1.29 23.43
N VAL A 302 16.46 1.52 23.88
CA VAL A 302 15.53 2.45 23.23
C VAL A 302 14.64 3.16 24.25
N VAL A 303 14.57 4.48 24.16
CA VAL A 303 13.54 5.30 24.83
C VAL A 303 12.43 5.59 23.83
N LEU A 304 11.18 5.35 24.23
CA LEU A 304 10.05 5.64 23.36
C LEU A 304 9.68 7.11 23.45
N THR A 305 9.54 7.73 22.27
CA THR A 305 9.11 9.12 22.12
C THR A 305 7.71 9.19 21.53
N ASP A 306 7.02 10.30 21.72
CA ASP A 306 5.80 10.63 21.02
C ASP A 306 6.08 11.25 19.63
N ASP A 307 5.02 11.62 18.88
CA ASP A 307 5.14 12.20 17.55
C ASP A 307 5.84 13.56 17.51
N ALA A 308 5.98 14.22 18.70
CA ALA A 308 6.72 15.45 18.88
C ALA A 308 8.19 15.22 19.29
N GLY A 309 8.64 13.95 19.36
CA GLY A 309 9.99 13.57 19.79
C GLY A 309 10.22 13.62 21.31
N VAL A 310 9.16 13.82 22.10
CA VAL A 310 9.25 13.87 23.57
C VAL A 310 9.16 12.47 24.15
N ASN A 311 10.03 12.17 25.12
CA ASN A 311 10.04 10.89 25.82
C ASN A 311 8.69 10.59 26.50
N ARG A 312 8.13 9.41 26.20
CA ARG A 312 6.85 8.91 26.77
C ARG A 312 6.95 8.43 28.22
N GLY A 313 8.12 8.54 28.84
CA GLY A 313 8.37 8.17 30.23
C GLY A 313 8.75 6.69 30.40
N PHE A 314 9.06 5.97 29.33
CA PHE A 314 9.51 4.58 29.40
C PHE A 314 10.42 4.19 28.23
N GLY A 315 11.20 3.13 28.45
CA GLY A 315 12.13 2.57 27.47
C GLY A 315 12.33 1.07 27.65
N PHE A 316 13.14 0.50 26.79
CA PHE A 316 13.55 -0.90 26.85
C PHE A 316 15.07 -1.01 26.74
N VAL A 317 15.64 -1.92 27.52
CA VAL A 317 17.05 -2.28 27.47
C VAL A 317 17.15 -3.79 27.31
N THR A 318 18.00 -4.27 26.41
CA THR A 318 18.21 -5.70 26.17
C THR A 318 19.68 -6.03 26.39
N TYR A 319 19.95 -7.05 27.17
CA TYR A 319 21.29 -7.57 27.42
C TYR A 319 21.55 -8.85 26.60
N ALA A 320 22.82 -9.16 26.41
CA ALA A 320 23.25 -10.41 25.78
C ALA A 320 22.87 -11.62 26.62
N GLU A 321 22.95 -11.51 27.95
CA GLU A 321 22.68 -12.60 28.88
C GLU A 321 21.69 -12.19 29.97
N LYS A 322 20.92 -13.17 30.45
CA LYS A 322 19.96 -12.96 31.53
C LYS A 322 20.60 -12.55 32.84
N SER A 323 21.78 -13.07 33.14
CA SER A 323 22.55 -12.72 34.35
C SER A 323 22.84 -11.22 34.47
N MET A 324 23.14 -10.57 33.32
CA MET A 324 23.37 -9.13 33.23
C MET A 324 22.07 -8.34 33.43
N ALA A 325 20.98 -8.81 32.84
CA ALA A 325 19.65 -8.22 33.02
C ALA A 325 19.20 -8.28 34.49
N ASP A 326 19.35 -9.41 35.15
CA ASP A 326 19.01 -9.59 36.56
C ASP A 326 19.88 -8.69 37.48
N ALA A 327 21.17 -8.51 37.15
CA ALA A 327 22.05 -7.60 37.82
C ALA A 327 21.61 -6.13 37.66
N ALA A 328 21.22 -5.74 36.46
CA ALA A 328 20.72 -4.40 36.17
C ALA A 328 19.40 -4.11 36.90
N ILE A 329 18.47 -5.07 36.97
CA ILE A 329 17.24 -4.92 37.76
C ILE A 329 17.58 -4.66 39.23
N LYS A 330 18.45 -5.49 39.84
CA LYS A 330 18.82 -5.35 41.27
C LYS A 330 19.48 -4.03 41.58
N ALA A 331 20.28 -3.50 40.67
CA ALA A 331 21.03 -2.27 40.86
C ALA A 331 20.22 -1.00 40.58
N LEU A 332 19.34 -1.05 39.56
CA LEU A 332 18.70 0.15 39.01
C LEU A 332 17.20 0.25 39.29
N ASP A 333 16.53 -0.80 39.77
CA ASP A 333 15.15 -0.66 40.19
C ASP A 333 15.02 0.29 41.37
N GLY A 334 14.21 1.33 41.24
CA GLY A 334 14.06 2.41 42.20
C GLY A 334 15.18 3.47 42.18
N HIS A 335 16.15 3.36 41.28
CA HIS A 335 17.17 4.39 41.06
C HIS A 335 16.55 5.74 40.70
N ARG A 336 17.22 6.84 41.02
CA ARG A 336 16.72 8.19 40.70
C ARG A 336 17.53 8.81 39.56
N ILE A 337 16.83 9.17 38.49
CA ILE A 337 17.36 9.98 37.40
C ILE A 337 16.66 11.33 37.43
N ASN A 338 17.41 12.41 37.47
CA ASN A 338 16.88 13.79 37.52
C ASN A 338 15.77 13.98 38.61
N GLY A 339 15.94 13.34 39.76
CA GLY A 339 15.01 13.42 40.90
C GLY A 339 13.80 12.46 40.81
N ARG A 340 13.55 11.79 39.68
CA ARG A 340 12.48 10.80 39.52
C ARG A 340 12.97 9.37 39.71
N ARG A 341 12.16 8.57 40.39
CA ARG A 341 12.42 7.12 40.50
C ARG A 341 12.05 6.39 39.22
N ILE A 342 12.96 5.59 38.70
CA ILE A 342 12.70 4.65 37.62
C ILE A 342 12.34 3.28 38.20
N GLY A 343 11.47 2.54 37.49
CA GLY A 343 11.16 1.14 37.76
C GLY A 343 11.76 0.28 36.66
N VAL A 344 12.59 -0.69 37.06
CA VAL A 344 13.26 -1.61 36.12
C VAL A 344 12.76 -3.02 36.38
N ARG A 345 12.22 -3.69 35.38
CA ARG A 345 11.66 -5.05 35.48
C ARG A 345 11.82 -5.84 34.19
N ASP A 346 11.65 -7.16 34.26
CA ASP A 346 11.57 -7.98 33.06
C ASP A 346 10.37 -7.55 32.18
N ALA A 347 10.60 -7.36 30.90
CA ALA A 347 9.57 -6.94 29.94
C ALA A 347 8.52 -8.03 29.66
N ASP A 348 8.81 -9.31 29.97
CA ASP A 348 7.90 -10.43 29.77
C ASP A 348 6.99 -10.72 30.99
N ASP A 349 7.23 -10.10 32.14
CA ASP A 349 6.43 -10.30 33.37
C ASP A 349 4.98 -9.77 33.25
N ASP A 350 4.73 -8.79 32.41
CA ASP A 350 3.38 -8.26 32.15
C ASP A 350 2.48 -9.26 31.39
N LYS A 351 3.05 -10.20 30.64
CA LYS A 351 2.27 -11.25 29.95
C LYS A 351 1.75 -12.33 30.88
N LYS A 352 2.32 -12.46 32.08
CA LYS A 352 1.88 -13.46 33.08
C LYS A 352 0.76 -12.98 33.98
N LYS A 353 0.52 -11.67 34.08
CA LYS A 353 -0.52 -11.07 34.93
C LYS A 353 -1.88 -10.83 34.23
N GLY A 354 -1.96 -11.09 32.92
CA GLY A 354 -3.15 -10.86 32.09
C GLY A 354 -3.84 -12.15 31.62
N ARG A 355 -3.72 -13.25 32.37
CA ARG A 355 -4.50 -14.49 32.15
C ARG A 355 -5.34 -14.83 33.37
#